data_2453812ff0f0c3c99862051ce0b55bf6
#
_entry.id   2453812ff0f0c3c99862051ce0b55bf6
#
_cell.length_a   1.000
_cell.length_b   1.000
_cell.length_c   1.000
_cell.angle_alpha   90.00
_cell.angle_beta   90.00
_cell.angle_gamma   90.00
#
_symmetry.space_group_name_H-M   'P 1'
#
loop_
_entity.id
_entity.type
_entity.pdbx_description
1 polymer ?
#
loop_
_entity_poly.entity_id
_entity_poly.type
_entity_poly.pdbx_seq_one_letter_code
_entity_poly.pdbx_strand_id
1 'polypeptide(L)'
;LVSFAFNDRIVSRASATLDRWQRAEYGPIPMNQRSQSNVWVRDGDHLIHAGTVTGRGGATRLLDVTIYNRAGGSLLAIVRAPRAIPQSSGWSLIGASRFDVRRGTQTPLGTVNVGTGVRPDQFTLSNVDADGLSFIGLWKAIGDLREAGRPTGALEAGLWHKLAGPLSAVLMPLLGAVAAFGIARSGRLFIRAVIGMALGFAYFVADNFALAMGNLGAYPPFIAAWAPFLLFLLIGETVLVRTEE
;
A
#
# COMPACT_ATOMS: atom_id res chain seq x y z
N LEU A 1 -4.33 -19.13 -14.76
CA LEU A 1 -2.92 -19.29 -14.36
C LEU A 1 -1.98 -18.35 -15.12
N VAL A 2 -2.07 -18.27 -16.47
CA VAL A 2 -1.23 -17.37 -17.28
C VAL A 2 -1.44 -15.91 -16.88
N SER A 3 -2.69 -15.46 -16.73
CA SER A 3 -3.03 -14.10 -16.31
C SER A 3 -2.48 -13.76 -14.90
N PHE A 4 -2.54 -14.71 -13.98
CA PHE A 4 -1.96 -14.53 -12.63
C PHE A 4 -0.43 -14.42 -12.70
N ALA A 5 0.24 -15.32 -13.43
CA ALA A 5 1.69 -15.30 -13.55
C ALA A 5 2.20 -14.02 -14.25
N PHE A 6 1.47 -13.53 -15.23
CA PHE A 6 1.75 -12.27 -15.92
C PHE A 6 1.62 -11.07 -14.94
N ASN A 7 0.50 -11.03 -14.21
CA ASN A 7 0.25 -9.98 -13.23
C ASN A 7 1.32 -9.99 -12.12
N ASP A 8 1.62 -11.16 -11.53
CA ASP A 8 2.55 -11.28 -10.40
C ASP A 8 4.01 -11.03 -10.80
N ARG A 9 4.44 -11.40 -12.03
CA ARG A 9 5.84 -11.22 -12.44
C ARG A 9 6.13 -9.96 -13.24
N ILE A 10 5.21 -9.54 -14.09
CA ILE A 10 5.45 -8.41 -15.02
C ILE A 10 4.82 -7.14 -14.45
N VAL A 11 3.53 -7.17 -14.13
CA VAL A 11 2.83 -5.97 -13.66
C VAL A 11 3.41 -5.49 -12.32
N SER A 12 3.64 -6.37 -11.35
CA SER A 12 4.22 -5.98 -10.06
C SER A 12 5.61 -5.32 -10.21
N ARG A 13 6.46 -5.82 -11.11
CA ARG A 13 7.77 -5.21 -11.39
C ARG A 13 7.66 -3.87 -12.09
N ALA A 14 6.75 -3.77 -13.06
CA ALA A 14 6.51 -2.54 -13.80
C ALA A 14 5.95 -1.45 -12.87
N SER A 15 4.96 -1.78 -12.04
CA SER A 15 4.38 -0.88 -11.04
C SER A 15 5.44 -0.42 -10.04
N ALA A 16 6.23 -1.34 -9.47
CA ALA A 16 7.32 -0.98 -8.56
C ALA A 16 8.40 -0.07 -9.22
N THR A 17 8.59 -0.17 -10.52
CA THR A 17 9.52 0.69 -11.27
C THR A 17 8.89 2.06 -11.51
N LEU A 18 7.62 2.09 -11.88
CA LEU A 18 6.85 3.31 -12.08
C LEU A 18 6.76 4.13 -10.79
N ASP A 19 6.43 3.49 -9.67
CA ASP A 19 6.36 4.14 -8.36
C ASP A 19 7.71 4.75 -7.92
N ARG A 20 8.81 4.05 -8.22
CA ARG A 20 10.15 4.59 -7.96
C ARG A 20 10.44 5.81 -8.82
N TRP A 21 10.03 5.78 -10.09
CA TRP A 21 10.22 6.87 -11.02
C TRP A 21 9.35 8.08 -10.67
N GLN A 22 8.10 7.86 -10.26
CA GLN A 22 7.22 8.91 -9.75
C GLN A 22 7.77 9.54 -8.47
N ARG A 23 8.28 8.73 -7.52
CA ARG A 23 8.92 9.24 -6.29
C ARG A 23 10.22 10.00 -6.54
N ALA A 24 10.89 9.74 -7.65
CA ALA A 24 12.04 10.50 -8.12
C ALA A 24 11.66 11.74 -8.96
N GLU A 25 10.38 12.16 -8.90
CA GLU A 25 9.84 13.28 -9.69
C GLU A 25 10.20 13.16 -11.20
N TYR A 26 10.11 11.93 -11.73
CA TYR A 26 10.46 11.57 -13.11
C TYR A 26 11.94 11.79 -13.48
N GLY A 27 12.81 12.01 -12.48
CA GLY A 27 14.25 12.11 -12.64
C GLY A 27 14.97 10.76 -12.73
N PRO A 28 16.33 10.77 -12.81
CA PRO A 28 17.10 9.54 -12.82
C PRO A 28 16.90 8.74 -11.51
N ILE A 29 16.53 7.46 -11.63
CA ILE A 29 16.33 6.59 -10.48
C ILE A 29 17.70 6.34 -9.80
N PRO A 30 17.86 6.65 -8.50
CA PRO A 30 19.09 6.35 -7.79
C PRO A 30 19.38 4.83 -7.84
N MET A 31 20.57 4.44 -8.26
CA MET A 31 20.94 3.03 -8.43
C MET A 31 20.98 2.23 -7.11
N ASN A 32 20.81 2.87 -5.97
CA ASN A 32 20.85 2.20 -4.68
C ASN A 32 19.47 1.61 -4.33
N GLN A 33 19.19 0.42 -4.82
CA GLN A 33 17.89 -0.28 -4.80
C GLN A 33 17.35 -0.64 -3.39
N ARG A 34 17.99 -0.23 -2.31
CA ARG A 34 17.64 -0.55 -0.91
C ARG A 34 17.36 0.67 -0.04
N SER A 35 17.28 1.85 -0.64
CA SER A 35 17.00 3.08 0.10
C SER A 35 15.53 3.51 -0.09
N GLN A 36 14.84 3.79 1.01
CA GLN A 36 13.56 4.49 1.00
C GLN A 36 13.82 5.95 1.32
N SER A 37 13.14 6.86 0.61
CA SER A 37 13.25 8.29 0.85
C SER A 37 11.96 8.86 1.42
N ASN A 38 12.10 9.95 2.18
CA ASN A 38 10.98 10.70 2.74
C ASN A 38 10.05 9.87 3.65
N VAL A 39 10.67 9.15 4.60
CA VAL A 39 9.95 8.25 5.51
C VAL A 39 9.53 9.00 6.77
N TRP A 40 8.24 8.94 7.11
CA TRP A 40 7.67 9.52 8.31
C TRP A 40 7.22 8.42 9.27
N VAL A 41 7.63 8.54 10.52
CA VAL A 41 7.22 7.63 11.61
C VAL A 41 6.72 8.45 12.78
N ARG A 42 5.64 8.01 13.40
CA ARG A 42 5.09 8.61 14.60
C ARG A 42 5.49 7.81 15.84
N ASP A 43 5.97 8.50 16.87
CA ASP A 43 6.30 7.95 18.19
C ASP A 43 5.55 8.73 19.26
N GLY A 44 4.39 8.24 19.68
CA GLY A 44 3.50 8.99 20.57
C GLY A 44 3.07 10.32 19.95
N ASP A 45 3.41 11.43 20.60
CA ASP A 45 3.16 12.77 20.08
C ASP A 45 4.26 13.28 19.14
N HIS A 46 5.42 12.61 19.10
CA HIS A 46 6.56 13.03 18.29
C HIS A 46 6.42 12.54 16.85
N LEU A 47 6.94 13.30 15.89
CA LEU A 47 7.05 12.91 14.49
C LEU A 47 8.53 12.82 14.13
N ILE A 48 8.91 11.72 13.51
CA ILE A 48 10.27 11.47 13.05
C ILE A 48 10.26 11.39 11.53
N HIS A 49 11.03 12.24 10.90
CA HIS A 49 11.25 12.24 9.46
C HIS A 49 12.66 11.76 9.17
N ALA A 50 12.81 10.84 8.24
CA ALA A 50 14.10 10.42 7.69
C ALA A 50 14.10 10.72 6.20
N GLY A 51 15.05 11.55 5.74
CA GLY A 51 15.21 11.87 4.32
C GLY A 51 15.54 10.63 3.49
N THR A 52 16.42 9.76 4.03
CA THR A 52 16.75 8.48 3.40
C THR A 52 16.93 7.40 4.46
N VAL A 53 16.35 6.23 4.21
CA VAL A 53 16.50 5.03 5.04
C VAL A 53 17.20 3.96 4.22
N THR A 54 18.28 3.39 4.74
CA THR A 54 19.07 2.32 4.10
C THR A 54 19.23 1.16 5.06
N GLY A 55 19.41 -0.06 4.52
CA GLY A 55 19.57 -1.27 5.32
C GLY A 55 18.25 -1.84 5.84
N ARG A 56 18.33 -2.87 6.70
CA ARG A 56 17.18 -3.53 7.36
C ARG A 56 17.60 -3.99 8.76
N GLY A 57 16.63 -4.03 9.69
CA GLY A 57 16.85 -4.48 11.06
C GLY A 57 17.99 -3.69 11.73
N GLY A 58 18.91 -4.36 12.39
CA GLY A 58 20.06 -3.73 13.05
C GLY A 58 21.05 -3.01 12.13
N ALA A 59 21.00 -3.26 10.82
CA ALA A 59 21.81 -2.56 9.81
C ALA A 59 21.12 -1.32 9.23
N THR A 60 19.93 -0.95 9.73
CA THR A 60 19.21 0.25 9.28
C THR A 60 20.03 1.50 9.61
N ARG A 61 20.12 2.40 8.65
CA ARG A 61 20.75 3.71 8.81
C ARG A 61 19.81 4.77 8.27
N LEU A 62 19.63 5.82 9.03
CA LEU A 62 18.81 6.96 8.63
C LEU A 62 19.75 8.11 8.27
N LEU A 63 19.44 8.81 7.20
CA LEU A 63 20.11 10.04 6.75
C LEU A 63 19.10 11.18 6.76
N ASP A 64 19.58 12.38 7.08
CA ASP A 64 18.78 13.60 7.19
C ASP A 64 17.56 13.42 8.11
N VAL A 65 17.84 13.08 9.36
CA VAL A 65 16.81 12.82 10.35
C VAL A 65 16.36 14.13 10.98
N THR A 66 15.06 14.34 11.04
CA THR A 66 14.42 15.44 11.74
C THR A 66 13.37 14.89 12.71
N ILE A 67 13.53 15.18 14.00
CA ILE A 67 12.58 14.80 15.05
C ILE A 67 11.84 16.06 15.50
N TYR A 68 10.53 16.05 15.34
CA TYR A 68 9.64 17.11 15.80
C TYR A 68 9.10 16.73 17.18
N ASN A 69 9.66 17.33 18.22
CA ASN A 69 9.21 17.12 19.60
C ASN A 69 7.96 17.96 19.86
N ARG A 70 6.86 17.27 20.10
CA ARG A 70 5.56 17.87 20.37
C ARG A 70 5.06 17.46 21.75
N ALA A 71 4.27 18.30 22.38
CA ALA A 71 3.50 17.96 23.55
C ALA A 71 2.18 18.76 23.55
N GLY A 72 1.07 18.07 23.79
CA GLY A 72 -0.26 18.71 23.80
C GLY A 72 -0.61 19.43 22.50
N GLY A 73 -0.19 18.89 21.34
CA GLY A 73 -0.43 19.48 20.01
C GLY A 73 0.54 20.60 19.62
N SER A 74 1.36 21.12 20.54
CA SER A 74 2.32 22.23 20.29
C SER A 74 3.71 21.69 19.98
N LEU A 75 4.41 22.33 19.03
CA LEU A 75 5.80 22.02 18.68
C LEU A 75 6.73 22.73 19.69
N LEU A 76 7.52 21.95 20.43
CA LEU A 76 8.44 22.46 21.45
C LEU A 76 9.87 22.61 20.93
N ALA A 77 10.35 21.62 20.20
CA ALA A 77 11.70 21.62 19.66
C ALA A 77 11.79 20.79 18.37
N ILE A 78 12.78 21.13 17.55
CA ILE A 78 13.15 20.35 16.37
C ILE A 78 14.58 19.87 16.56
N VAL A 79 14.79 18.55 16.50
CA VAL A 79 16.12 17.96 16.53
C VAL A 79 16.46 17.49 15.12
N ARG A 80 17.59 17.95 14.58
CA ARG A 80 18.10 17.53 13.26
C ARG A 80 19.43 16.83 13.43
N ALA A 81 19.63 15.75 12.68
CA ALA A 81 20.89 15.03 12.63
C ALA A 81 21.17 14.53 11.21
N PRO A 82 22.40 14.67 10.69
CA PRO A 82 22.78 14.13 9.39
C PRO A 82 22.64 12.61 9.30
N ARG A 83 22.83 11.90 10.42
CA ARG A 83 22.75 10.43 10.50
C ARG A 83 22.15 9.96 11.81
N ALA A 84 21.46 8.83 11.74
CA ALA A 84 21.07 8.04 12.91
C ALA A 84 21.35 6.56 12.69
N ILE A 85 21.82 5.90 13.73
CA ILE A 85 22.08 4.46 13.77
C ILE A 85 21.28 3.82 14.90
N PRO A 86 20.72 2.62 14.72
CA PRO A 86 19.97 1.96 15.78
C PRO A 86 20.90 1.49 16.88
N GLN A 87 20.43 1.58 18.10
CA GLN A 87 21.02 1.00 19.30
C GLN A 87 20.04 0.06 19.99
N SER A 88 20.49 -0.69 20.99
CA SER A 88 19.66 -1.64 21.75
C SER A 88 18.43 -0.99 22.41
N SER A 89 18.50 0.30 22.73
CA SER A 89 17.42 1.05 23.41
C SER A 89 16.99 2.32 22.66
N GLY A 90 17.09 2.35 21.33
CA GLY A 90 16.68 3.52 20.55
C GLY A 90 17.61 3.85 19.41
N TRP A 91 17.89 5.15 19.20
CA TRP A 91 18.68 5.66 18.09
C TRP A 91 19.79 6.57 18.57
N SER A 92 20.98 6.38 18.04
CA SER A 92 22.10 7.31 18.21
C SER A 92 22.10 8.31 17.05
N LEU A 93 21.84 9.57 17.35
CA LEU A 93 21.87 10.68 16.41
C LEU A 93 23.29 11.25 16.37
N ILE A 94 23.91 11.28 15.21
CA ILE A 94 25.29 11.76 15.02
C ILE A 94 25.27 13.15 14.40
N GLY A 95 25.95 14.11 15.04
CA GLY A 95 25.98 15.50 14.61
C GLY A 95 24.64 16.22 14.84
N ALA A 96 23.95 15.87 15.92
CA ALA A 96 22.65 16.42 16.22
C ALA A 96 22.70 17.90 16.61
N SER A 97 21.68 18.64 16.21
CA SER A 97 21.40 20.00 16.68
C SER A 97 19.93 20.12 17.09
N ARG A 98 19.67 20.89 18.15
CA ARG A 98 18.33 21.16 18.66
C ARG A 98 17.96 22.61 18.43
N PHE A 99 16.82 22.83 17.83
CA PHE A 99 16.19 24.13 17.73
C PHE A 99 15.05 24.22 18.74
N ASP A 100 15.13 25.15 19.71
CA ASP A 100 14.07 25.44 20.66
C ASP A 100 13.09 26.45 20.03
N VAL A 101 11.85 26.03 19.82
CA VAL A 101 10.84 26.85 19.14
C VAL A 101 10.43 28.08 19.94
N ARG A 102 10.39 27.96 21.29
CA ARG A 102 10.00 29.08 22.15
C ARG A 102 11.08 30.15 22.24
N ARG A 103 12.34 29.71 22.29
CA ARG A 103 13.50 30.62 22.45
C ARG A 103 14.08 31.10 21.13
N GLY A 104 13.73 30.45 20.02
CA GLY A 104 14.30 30.71 18.71
C GLY A 104 15.81 30.43 18.63
N THR A 105 16.33 29.57 19.53
CA THR A 105 17.77 29.31 19.64
C THR A 105 18.11 27.91 19.14
N GLN A 106 19.24 27.81 18.43
CA GLN A 106 19.78 26.53 17.99
C GLN A 106 21.01 26.18 18.82
N THR A 107 21.03 24.95 19.36
CA THR A 107 22.13 24.45 20.18
C THR A 107 22.67 23.17 19.56
N PRO A 108 23.98 23.05 19.28
CA PRO A 108 24.59 21.81 18.86
C PRO A 108 24.61 20.80 20.02
N LEU A 109 24.19 19.57 19.75
CA LEU A 109 24.14 18.49 20.75
C LEU A 109 25.25 17.44 20.54
N GLY A 110 25.91 17.44 19.36
CA GLY A 110 26.89 16.42 19.01
C GLY A 110 26.24 15.04 18.79
N THR A 111 26.70 14.02 19.46
CA THR A 111 26.12 12.68 19.43
C THR A 111 25.17 12.49 20.61
N VAL A 112 23.90 12.24 20.34
CA VAL A 112 22.86 12.07 21.36
C VAL A 112 22.13 10.76 21.15
N ASN A 113 21.94 10.00 22.22
CA ASN A 113 21.08 8.83 22.23
C ASN A 113 19.65 9.24 22.56
N VAL A 114 18.75 8.95 21.65
CA VAL A 114 17.32 9.18 21.82
C VAL A 114 16.67 7.82 22.01
N GLY A 115 16.16 7.58 23.22
CA GLY A 115 15.34 6.41 23.52
C GLY A 115 13.96 6.64 22.91
N THR A 116 13.76 6.17 21.69
CA THR A 116 12.45 6.16 21.02
C THR A 116 11.89 4.75 21.05
N GLY A 117 10.58 4.61 21.24
CA GLY A 117 9.89 3.34 21.06
C GLY A 117 9.91 2.85 19.62
N VAL A 118 10.54 3.61 18.73
CA VAL A 118 10.55 3.36 17.28
C VAL A 118 11.66 2.37 16.92
N ARG A 119 11.25 1.19 16.44
CA ARG A 119 12.15 0.15 15.95
C ARG A 119 12.57 0.42 14.50
N PRO A 120 13.75 -0.08 14.08
CA PRO A 120 14.24 0.05 12.69
C PRO A 120 13.24 -0.42 11.64
N ASP A 121 12.45 -1.45 11.95
CA ASP A 121 11.45 -2.04 11.05
C ASP A 121 10.34 -1.05 10.69
N GLN A 122 10.02 -0.11 11.57
CA GLN A 122 9.01 0.91 11.32
C GLN A 122 9.40 1.87 10.20
N PHE A 123 10.69 2.12 10.01
CA PHE A 123 11.19 2.94 8.89
C PHE A 123 11.25 2.17 7.58
N THR A 124 11.58 0.87 7.64
CA THR A 124 11.74 0.05 6.43
C THR A 124 10.42 -0.50 5.89
N LEU A 125 9.39 -0.59 6.73
CA LEU A 125 8.07 -1.14 6.40
C LEU A 125 6.97 -0.07 6.30
N SER A 126 7.30 1.20 6.44
CA SER A 126 6.30 2.30 6.47
C SER A 126 5.55 2.50 5.15
N ASN A 127 6.12 2.09 4.03
CA ASN A 127 5.59 2.27 2.67
C ASN A 127 5.55 0.95 1.89
N VAL A 128 4.99 -0.11 2.48
CA VAL A 128 4.72 -1.34 1.74
C VAL A 128 3.47 -1.13 0.91
N ASP A 129 3.64 -1.06 -0.41
CA ASP A 129 2.54 -1.04 -1.35
C ASP A 129 2.21 -2.47 -1.80
N ALA A 130 0.92 -2.83 -1.70
CA ALA A 130 0.44 -4.14 -2.11
C ALA A 130 0.66 -4.39 -3.61
N ASP A 131 0.54 -3.36 -4.45
CA ASP A 131 0.62 -3.50 -5.91
C ASP A 131 2.06 -3.68 -6.39
N GLY A 132 3.03 -3.06 -5.72
CA GLY A 132 4.45 -3.12 -6.05
C GLY A 132 5.17 -4.40 -5.65
N LEU A 133 4.53 -5.29 -4.87
CA LEU A 133 5.11 -6.56 -4.42
C LEU A 133 4.48 -7.74 -5.16
N SER A 134 5.28 -8.81 -5.36
CA SER A 134 4.73 -10.11 -5.77
C SER A 134 3.88 -10.71 -4.65
N PHE A 135 3.02 -11.69 -4.97
CA PHE A 135 2.18 -12.38 -3.98
C PHE A 135 3.01 -12.92 -2.80
N ILE A 136 4.12 -13.60 -3.08
CA ILE A 136 5.02 -14.15 -2.04
C ILE A 136 5.71 -13.02 -1.25
N GLY A 137 6.11 -11.95 -1.93
CA GLY A 137 6.72 -10.78 -1.29
C GLY A 137 5.76 -10.08 -0.32
N LEU A 138 4.51 -9.93 -0.74
CA LEU A 138 3.45 -9.32 0.06
C LEU A 138 3.07 -10.21 1.26
N TRP A 139 2.97 -11.53 1.05
CA TRP A 139 2.73 -12.48 2.13
C TRP A 139 3.79 -12.40 3.24
N LYS A 140 5.07 -12.35 2.87
CA LYS A 140 6.18 -12.18 3.82
C LYS A 140 6.11 -10.84 4.54
N ALA A 141 5.87 -9.74 3.81
CA ALA A 141 5.75 -8.41 4.39
C ALA A 141 4.59 -8.30 5.40
N ILE A 142 3.47 -8.98 5.14
CA ILE A 142 2.34 -9.07 6.06
C ILE A 142 2.76 -9.82 7.34
N GLY A 143 3.52 -10.92 7.23
CA GLY A 143 4.08 -11.64 8.37
C GLY A 143 4.96 -10.76 9.25
N ASP A 144 5.95 -10.08 8.65
CA ASP A 144 6.88 -9.18 9.33
C ASP A 144 6.14 -8.02 10.03
N LEU A 145 5.11 -7.46 9.37
CA LEU A 145 4.30 -6.38 9.95
C LEU A 145 3.43 -6.85 11.11
N ARG A 146 2.86 -8.05 10.99
CA ARG A 146 2.04 -8.65 12.04
C ARG A 146 2.86 -8.95 13.29
N GLU A 147 4.08 -9.50 13.13
CA GLU A 147 5.03 -9.69 14.22
C GLU A 147 5.46 -8.35 14.86
N ALA A 148 5.51 -7.30 14.06
CA ALA A 148 5.77 -5.94 14.54
C ALA A 148 4.55 -5.26 15.20
N GLY A 149 3.40 -5.96 15.31
CA GLY A 149 2.16 -5.43 15.92
C GLY A 149 1.50 -4.33 15.10
N ARG A 150 1.74 -4.27 13.78
CA ARG A 150 1.17 -3.24 12.89
C ARG A 150 -0.11 -3.72 12.20
N PRO A 151 -1.04 -2.81 11.88
CA PRO A 151 -2.24 -3.19 11.15
C PRO A 151 -1.87 -3.66 9.74
N THR A 152 -2.39 -4.82 9.34
CA THR A 152 -2.10 -5.48 8.05
C THR A 152 -3.31 -5.56 7.14
N GLY A 153 -4.49 -5.10 7.59
CA GLY A 153 -5.75 -5.30 6.89
C GLY A 153 -5.76 -4.83 5.43
N ALA A 154 -5.21 -3.65 5.16
CA ALA A 154 -5.12 -3.14 3.79
C ALA A 154 -4.21 -4.00 2.89
N LEU A 155 -3.09 -4.47 3.42
CA LEU A 155 -2.18 -5.35 2.66
C LEU A 155 -2.77 -6.74 2.46
N GLU A 156 -3.52 -7.25 3.43
CA GLU A 156 -4.25 -8.52 3.30
C GLU A 156 -5.37 -8.41 2.27
N ALA A 157 -6.12 -7.30 2.22
CA ALA A 157 -7.10 -7.05 1.17
C ALA A 157 -6.43 -7.04 -0.22
N GLY A 158 -5.32 -6.34 -0.38
CA GLY A 158 -4.52 -6.37 -1.60
C GLY A 158 -3.99 -7.76 -1.96
N LEU A 159 -3.55 -8.56 -0.97
CA LEU A 159 -3.10 -9.93 -1.19
C LEU A 159 -4.21 -10.82 -1.78
N TRP A 160 -5.41 -10.78 -1.19
CA TRP A 160 -6.56 -11.52 -1.68
C TRP A 160 -7.05 -11.02 -3.04
N HIS A 161 -6.98 -9.70 -3.25
CA HIS A 161 -7.34 -9.10 -4.54
C HIS A 161 -6.38 -9.51 -5.67
N LYS A 162 -5.09 -9.79 -5.38
CA LYS A 162 -4.16 -10.37 -6.38
C LYS A 162 -4.61 -11.73 -6.91
N LEU A 163 -5.43 -12.46 -6.16
CA LEU A 163 -6.05 -13.71 -6.62
C LEU A 163 -7.39 -13.46 -7.31
N ALA A 164 -8.23 -12.61 -6.74
CA ALA A 164 -9.56 -12.31 -7.28
C ALA A 164 -9.48 -11.50 -8.59
N GLY A 165 -8.55 -10.55 -8.71
CA GLY A 165 -8.39 -9.69 -9.88
C GLY A 165 -8.20 -10.45 -11.21
N PRO A 166 -7.26 -11.40 -11.33
CA PRO A 166 -7.12 -12.21 -12.55
C PRO A 166 -8.34 -13.05 -12.90
N LEU A 167 -9.17 -13.43 -11.92
CA LEU A 167 -10.40 -14.18 -12.17
C LEU A 167 -11.50 -13.28 -12.75
N SER A 168 -11.45 -11.99 -12.51
CA SER A 168 -12.36 -11.03 -13.14
C SER A 168 -12.20 -11.00 -14.66
N ALA A 169 -11.03 -11.39 -15.19
CA ALA A 169 -10.81 -11.56 -16.61
C ALA A 169 -11.70 -12.68 -17.23
N VAL A 170 -12.12 -13.65 -16.41
CA VAL A 170 -13.10 -14.68 -16.81
C VAL A 170 -14.52 -14.18 -16.61
N LEU A 171 -14.75 -13.38 -15.58
CA LEU A 171 -16.05 -12.80 -15.29
C LEU A 171 -16.54 -11.82 -16.37
N MET A 172 -15.63 -11.00 -16.94
CA MET A 172 -16.00 -10.00 -17.94
C MET A 172 -16.61 -10.59 -19.20
N PRO A 173 -16.06 -11.64 -19.85
CA PRO A 173 -16.73 -12.34 -20.96
C PRO A 173 -18.07 -12.95 -20.55
N LEU A 174 -18.19 -13.48 -19.32
CA LEU A 174 -19.45 -14.03 -18.83
C LEU A 174 -20.55 -12.95 -18.75
N LEU A 175 -20.26 -11.79 -18.17
CA LEU A 175 -21.20 -10.66 -18.13
C LEU A 175 -21.55 -10.15 -19.54
N GLY A 176 -20.57 -10.16 -20.45
CA GLY A 176 -20.78 -9.86 -21.85
C GLY A 176 -21.72 -10.87 -22.53
N ALA A 177 -21.57 -12.16 -22.24
CA ALA A 177 -22.43 -13.22 -22.73
C ALA A 177 -23.88 -13.07 -22.19
N VAL A 178 -24.03 -12.76 -20.90
CA VAL A 178 -25.34 -12.44 -20.28
C VAL A 178 -26.05 -11.31 -21.04
N ALA A 179 -25.34 -10.24 -21.34
CA ALA A 179 -25.88 -9.12 -22.10
C ALA A 179 -26.23 -9.51 -23.57
N ALA A 180 -25.41 -10.38 -24.17
CA ALA A 180 -25.61 -10.81 -25.56
C ALA A 180 -26.78 -11.80 -25.72
N PHE A 181 -26.88 -12.81 -24.84
CA PHE A 181 -27.83 -13.91 -24.95
C PHE A 181 -29.10 -13.72 -24.10
N GLY A 182 -28.97 -13.16 -22.88
CA GLY A 182 -30.09 -13.02 -21.96
C GLY A 182 -31.23 -12.11 -22.43
N ILE A 183 -31.01 -11.28 -23.48
CA ILE A 183 -32.01 -10.33 -24.02
C ILE A 183 -32.27 -10.65 -25.51
N ALA A 184 -32.15 -11.91 -25.89
CA ALA A 184 -32.13 -12.38 -27.27
C ALA A 184 -33.36 -11.98 -28.12
N ARG A 185 -34.51 -11.68 -27.51
CA ARG A 185 -35.79 -11.45 -28.21
C ARG A 185 -36.03 -10.02 -28.75
N SER A 186 -35.21 -9.03 -28.43
CA SER A 186 -35.53 -7.64 -28.74
C SER A 186 -34.90 -7.04 -30.00
N GLY A 187 -34.06 -7.74 -30.74
CA GLY A 187 -33.46 -7.23 -31.99
C GLY A 187 -32.57 -5.98 -31.90
N ARG A 188 -32.40 -5.40 -30.72
CA ARG A 188 -31.75 -4.11 -30.51
C ARG A 188 -30.30 -4.30 -30.02
N LEU A 189 -29.36 -4.51 -30.95
CA LEU A 189 -27.94 -4.69 -30.67
C LEU A 189 -27.36 -3.59 -29.77
N PHE A 190 -27.77 -2.34 -30.00
CA PHE A 190 -27.29 -1.19 -29.22
C PHE A 190 -27.66 -1.30 -27.74
N ILE A 191 -28.89 -1.66 -27.40
CA ILE A 191 -29.33 -1.81 -26.01
C ILE A 191 -28.53 -2.91 -25.29
N ARG A 192 -28.25 -4.02 -25.96
CA ARG A 192 -27.44 -5.12 -25.42
C ARG A 192 -26.02 -4.65 -25.10
N ALA A 193 -25.40 -3.90 -26.01
CA ALA A 193 -24.08 -3.33 -25.79
C ALA A 193 -24.07 -2.38 -24.59
N VAL A 194 -25.08 -1.53 -24.46
CA VAL A 194 -25.21 -0.61 -23.30
C VAL A 194 -25.39 -1.37 -22.00
N ILE A 195 -26.20 -2.43 -21.96
CA ILE A 195 -26.38 -3.26 -20.76
C ILE A 195 -25.09 -3.99 -20.39
N GLY A 196 -24.39 -4.57 -21.35
CA GLY A 196 -23.09 -5.21 -21.09
C GLY A 196 -22.05 -4.23 -20.54
N MET A 197 -22.01 -3.02 -21.09
CA MET A 197 -21.14 -1.96 -20.61
C MET A 197 -21.54 -1.50 -19.19
N ALA A 198 -22.83 -1.36 -18.93
CA ALA A 198 -23.34 -0.98 -17.61
C ALA A 198 -23.02 -2.04 -16.53
N LEU A 199 -23.15 -3.35 -16.87
CA LEU A 199 -22.78 -4.45 -15.98
C LEU A 199 -21.27 -4.46 -15.67
N GLY A 200 -20.43 -4.29 -16.69
CA GLY A 200 -18.98 -4.20 -16.50
C GLY A 200 -18.59 -2.99 -15.66
N PHE A 201 -19.21 -1.84 -15.88
CA PHE A 201 -19.00 -0.64 -15.08
C PHE A 201 -19.47 -0.81 -13.63
N ALA A 202 -20.66 -1.40 -13.43
CA ALA A 202 -21.18 -1.71 -12.11
C ALA A 202 -20.26 -2.65 -11.32
N TYR A 203 -19.71 -3.68 -11.98
CA TYR A 203 -18.70 -4.55 -11.39
C TYR A 203 -17.45 -3.74 -10.97
N PHE A 204 -16.92 -2.94 -11.88
CA PHE A 204 -15.73 -2.11 -11.60
C PHE A 204 -15.94 -1.19 -10.40
N VAL A 205 -17.08 -0.53 -10.32
CA VAL A 205 -17.42 0.35 -9.18
C VAL A 205 -17.54 -0.47 -7.90
N ALA A 206 -18.24 -1.60 -7.92
CA ALA A 206 -18.42 -2.47 -6.75
C ALA A 206 -17.09 -3.02 -6.24
N ASP A 207 -16.20 -3.46 -7.14
CA ASP A 207 -14.88 -4.01 -6.81
C ASP A 207 -13.98 -2.96 -6.15
N ASN A 208 -13.87 -1.78 -6.75
CA ASN A 208 -13.08 -0.68 -6.20
C ASN A 208 -13.65 -0.17 -4.86
N PHE A 209 -14.98 -0.10 -4.75
CA PHE A 209 -15.62 0.30 -3.49
C PHE A 209 -15.37 -0.71 -2.37
N ALA A 210 -15.53 -2.01 -2.64
CA ALA A 210 -15.30 -3.05 -1.66
C ALA A 210 -13.84 -3.08 -1.20
N LEU A 211 -12.89 -2.93 -2.14
CA LEU A 211 -11.47 -2.86 -1.83
C LEU A 211 -11.13 -1.61 -1.00
N ALA A 212 -11.70 -0.44 -1.34
CA ALA A 212 -11.52 0.78 -0.56
C ALA A 212 -12.04 0.64 0.87
N MET A 213 -13.21 0.03 1.05
CA MET A 213 -13.78 -0.26 2.38
C MET A 213 -12.94 -1.28 3.16
N GLY A 214 -12.38 -2.29 2.48
CA GLY A 214 -11.42 -3.23 3.06
C GLY A 214 -10.14 -2.55 3.54
N ASN A 215 -9.60 -1.63 2.76
CA ASN A 215 -8.41 -0.85 3.12
C ASN A 215 -8.65 0.05 4.34
N LEU A 216 -9.87 0.55 4.50
CA LEU A 216 -10.30 1.32 5.69
C LEU A 216 -10.61 0.43 6.90
N GLY A 217 -10.59 -0.91 6.74
CA GLY A 217 -10.90 -1.85 7.81
C GLY A 217 -12.39 -2.01 8.11
N ALA A 218 -13.29 -1.51 7.25
CA ALA A 218 -14.74 -1.64 7.40
C ALA A 218 -15.23 -3.08 7.17
N TYR A 219 -14.52 -3.83 6.32
CA TYR A 219 -14.80 -5.23 6.01
C TYR A 219 -13.57 -6.12 6.26
N PRO A 220 -13.78 -7.41 6.59
CA PRO A 220 -12.70 -8.39 6.58
C PRO A 220 -11.99 -8.41 5.21
N PRO A 221 -10.64 -8.47 5.17
CA PRO A 221 -9.86 -8.38 3.93
C PRO A 221 -10.29 -9.38 2.85
N PHE A 222 -10.63 -10.60 3.26
CA PHE A 222 -11.11 -11.64 2.35
C PHE A 222 -12.43 -11.24 1.67
N ILE A 223 -13.41 -10.76 2.44
CA ILE A 223 -14.72 -10.34 1.90
C ILE A 223 -14.55 -9.15 0.96
N ALA A 224 -13.73 -8.17 1.33
CA ALA A 224 -13.46 -7.00 0.49
C ALA A 224 -12.94 -7.39 -0.91
N ALA A 225 -12.10 -8.41 -0.99
CA ALA A 225 -11.51 -8.84 -2.25
C ALA A 225 -12.41 -9.79 -3.08
N TRP A 226 -13.26 -10.62 -2.42
CA TRP A 226 -13.98 -11.68 -3.12
C TRP A 226 -15.47 -11.41 -3.29
N ALA A 227 -16.10 -10.58 -2.44
CA ALA A 227 -17.54 -10.39 -2.50
C ALA A 227 -18.05 -9.83 -3.84
N PRO A 228 -17.43 -8.82 -4.46
CA PRO A 228 -17.88 -8.33 -5.76
C PRO A 228 -17.79 -9.39 -6.85
N PHE A 229 -16.66 -10.12 -6.89
CA PHE A 229 -16.46 -11.19 -7.87
C PHE A 229 -17.54 -12.28 -7.74
N LEU A 230 -17.77 -12.80 -6.54
CA LEU A 230 -18.76 -13.84 -6.28
C LEU A 230 -20.18 -13.37 -6.57
N LEU A 231 -20.52 -12.15 -6.18
CA LEU A 231 -21.84 -11.57 -6.43
C LEU A 231 -22.17 -11.50 -7.92
N PHE A 232 -21.24 -10.93 -8.70
CA PHE A 232 -21.45 -10.79 -10.15
C PHE A 232 -21.34 -12.12 -10.89
N LEU A 233 -20.55 -13.07 -10.40
CA LEU A 233 -20.52 -14.44 -10.92
C LEU A 233 -21.89 -15.10 -10.76
N LEU A 234 -22.47 -15.06 -9.56
CA LEU A 234 -23.78 -15.64 -9.28
C LEU A 234 -24.90 -14.97 -10.11
N ILE A 235 -24.86 -13.65 -10.26
CA ILE A 235 -25.78 -12.93 -11.14
C ILE A 235 -25.64 -13.42 -12.58
N GLY A 236 -24.39 -13.51 -13.07
CA GLY A 236 -24.10 -13.96 -14.43
C GLY A 236 -24.61 -15.37 -14.70
N GLU A 237 -24.28 -16.32 -13.82
CA GLU A 237 -24.74 -17.71 -13.93
C GLU A 237 -26.28 -17.82 -13.84
N THR A 238 -26.90 -17.11 -12.89
CA THR A 238 -28.36 -17.15 -12.74
C THR A 238 -29.10 -16.70 -14.00
N VAL A 239 -28.59 -15.63 -14.64
CA VAL A 239 -29.20 -15.12 -15.86
C VAL A 239 -28.98 -16.08 -17.03
N LEU A 240 -27.77 -16.69 -17.16
CA LEU A 240 -27.50 -17.65 -18.23
C LEU A 240 -28.37 -18.90 -18.10
N VAL A 241 -28.48 -19.50 -16.92
CA VAL A 241 -29.33 -20.68 -16.69
C VAL A 241 -30.80 -20.40 -17.04
N ARG A 242 -31.33 -19.22 -16.66
CA ARG A 242 -32.70 -18.84 -16.98
C ARG A 242 -32.95 -18.59 -18.47
N THR A 243 -31.93 -18.36 -19.26
CA THR A 243 -32.08 -18.13 -20.72
C THR A 243 -32.03 -19.42 -21.53
N GLU A 244 -31.56 -20.52 -20.92
CA GLU A 244 -31.54 -21.86 -21.56
C GLU A 244 -32.84 -22.63 -21.34
N GLU A 245 -33.69 -22.23 -20.38
CA GLU A 245 -35.06 -22.74 -20.18
C GLU A 245 -36.09 -21.92 -21.01
#